data_ac97fe09d6975a44c0e62b1d167eca3c
#
_entry.id   ac97fe09d6975a44c0e62b1d167eca3c
#
_cell.length_a   1.000
_cell.length_b   1.000
_cell.length_c   1.000
_cell.angle_alpha   90.00
_cell.angle_beta   90.00
_cell.angle_gamma   90.00
#
_symmetry.space_group_name_H-M   'P 1'
#
loop_
_entity.id
_entity.type
_entity.pdbx_description
1 polymer ?
#
loop_
_entity_poly.entity_id
_entity_poly.type
_entity_poly.pdbx_seq_one_letter_code
_entity_poly.pdbx_strand_id
1 'polypeptide(L)'
;MIVEQIWTGNAYRNYNYLIACPHTGEAIAIDPLEFQMCFDKAKEKGWHITKILNTHEHGDHTGGNINLINLTGAEVMAPEGASKNIPGMTIGLIEGDVVKIGKEVELEVLDTPGHTMTHICLFSQTDKPVLFSGDTIFAAGVGNCHNGGNPEELYETFHRKFRNLPDVTLVYPGHDYLKTNLEFTLDREPNNNEAQKLLNSIKNADAGSTITNLKMENNINTFFRLSNNTIINRLRDSFPELSSNPSQKEVFLLLRQLRNKW
;
A
#
# COMPACT_ATOMS: atom_id res chain seq x y z
N MET A 1 -18.62 -3.10 -6.01
CA MET A 1 -17.23 -3.61 -6.01
C MET A 1 -17.05 -4.65 -4.91
N ILE A 2 -16.43 -5.79 -5.19
CA ILE A 2 -16.04 -6.82 -4.22
C ILE A 2 -14.53 -6.84 -4.17
N VAL A 3 -13.96 -6.87 -2.96
CA VAL A 3 -12.50 -6.95 -2.73
C VAL A 3 -12.21 -8.22 -1.95
N GLU A 4 -11.33 -9.07 -2.50
CA GLU A 4 -10.75 -10.21 -1.80
C GLU A 4 -9.28 -9.91 -1.54
N GLN A 5 -8.91 -9.81 -0.27
CA GLN A 5 -7.52 -9.73 0.17
C GLN A 5 -7.00 -11.15 0.38
N ILE A 6 -5.93 -11.50 -0.30
CA ILE A 6 -5.31 -12.82 -0.25
C ILE A 6 -3.99 -12.70 0.50
N TRP A 7 -3.95 -13.20 1.73
CA TRP A 7 -2.71 -13.34 2.49
C TRP A 7 -1.89 -14.50 1.93
N THR A 8 -0.70 -14.22 1.42
CA THR A 8 0.11 -15.24 0.73
C THR A 8 0.85 -16.19 1.66
N GLY A 9 1.15 -15.75 2.89
CA GLY A 9 1.94 -16.52 3.86
C GLY A 9 3.40 -16.72 3.46
N ASN A 10 3.88 -16.05 2.39
CA ASN A 10 5.27 -16.16 1.95
C ASN A 10 6.23 -15.33 2.82
N ALA A 11 7.54 -15.47 2.55
CA ALA A 11 8.59 -14.77 3.33
C ALA A 11 8.56 -13.25 3.17
N TYR A 12 8.03 -12.73 2.08
CA TYR A 12 7.88 -11.28 1.83
C TYR A 12 6.66 -10.71 2.56
N ARG A 13 5.74 -11.57 3.05
CA ARG A 13 4.49 -11.15 3.71
C ARG A 13 3.56 -10.35 2.79
N ASN A 14 3.53 -10.70 1.49
CA ASN A 14 2.69 -10.01 0.52
C ASN A 14 1.21 -10.25 0.74
N TYR A 15 0.43 -9.24 0.35
CA TYR A 15 -0.96 -9.39 -0.04
C TYR A 15 -1.08 -9.39 -1.55
N ASN A 16 -1.91 -10.28 -2.09
CA ASN A 16 -2.45 -10.15 -3.44
C ASN A 16 -3.93 -9.77 -3.33
N TYR A 17 -4.47 -9.11 -4.33
CA TYR A 17 -5.87 -8.71 -4.30
C TYR A 17 -6.59 -9.16 -5.55
N LEU A 18 -7.88 -9.52 -5.38
CA LEU A 18 -8.84 -9.60 -6.47
C LEU A 18 -9.91 -8.55 -6.26
N ILE A 19 -10.19 -7.79 -7.31
CA ILE A 19 -11.29 -6.84 -7.33
C ILE A 19 -12.25 -7.26 -8.41
N ALA A 20 -13.50 -7.52 -8.03
CA ALA A 20 -14.50 -8.02 -8.95
C ALA A 20 -15.72 -7.11 -9.05
N CYS A 21 -16.28 -7.04 -10.27
CA CYS A 21 -17.61 -6.48 -10.52
C CYS A 21 -18.68 -7.50 -10.12
N PRO A 22 -19.56 -7.19 -9.15
CA PRO A 22 -20.56 -8.14 -8.68
C PRO A 22 -21.59 -8.53 -9.75
N HIS A 23 -21.78 -7.69 -10.79
CA HIS A 23 -22.79 -7.94 -11.83
C HIS A 23 -22.26 -8.77 -13.00
N THR A 24 -20.93 -8.71 -13.29
CA THR A 24 -20.36 -9.40 -14.46
C THR A 24 -19.47 -10.56 -14.09
N GLY A 25 -18.94 -10.60 -12.86
CA GLY A 25 -17.90 -11.53 -12.46
C GLY A 25 -16.53 -11.23 -13.09
N GLU A 26 -16.41 -10.14 -13.87
CA GLU A 26 -15.10 -9.66 -14.35
C GLU A 26 -14.27 -9.22 -13.16
N ALA A 27 -13.01 -9.63 -13.13
CA ALA A 27 -12.08 -9.34 -12.06
C ALA A 27 -10.72 -8.86 -12.56
N ILE A 28 -10.04 -8.10 -11.71
CA ILE A 28 -8.64 -7.70 -11.86
C ILE A 28 -7.84 -8.27 -10.69
N ALA A 29 -6.63 -8.76 -10.96
CA ALA A 29 -5.66 -9.15 -9.94
C ALA A 29 -4.64 -8.02 -9.73
N ILE A 30 -4.46 -7.55 -8.48
CA ILE A 30 -3.44 -6.56 -8.14
C ILE A 30 -2.26 -7.29 -7.51
N ASP A 31 -1.06 -7.01 -8.05
CA ASP A 31 0.25 -7.50 -7.59
C ASP A 31 0.26 -9.03 -7.34
N PRO A 32 -0.10 -9.87 -8.34
CA PRO A 32 -0.39 -11.27 -8.15
C PRO A 32 0.88 -12.14 -8.09
N LEU A 33 1.77 -11.92 -7.11
CA LEU A 33 2.97 -12.75 -6.92
C LEU A 33 2.61 -14.23 -6.81
N GLU A 34 1.66 -14.55 -5.93
CA GLU A 34 1.14 -15.91 -5.75
C GLU A 34 -0.04 -16.14 -6.71
N PHE A 35 0.27 -16.12 -8.01
CA PHE A 35 -0.70 -16.19 -9.10
C PHE A 35 -1.69 -17.34 -8.99
N GLN A 36 -1.24 -18.50 -8.48
CA GLN A 36 -2.09 -19.67 -8.32
C GLN A 36 -3.19 -19.43 -7.28
N MET A 37 -2.85 -18.76 -6.16
CA MET A 37 -3.84 -18.41 -5.13
C MET A 37 -4.88 -17.43 -5.70
N CYS A 38 -4.46 -16.47 -6.52
CA CYS A 38 -5.37 -15.55 -7.21
C CYS A 38 -6.30 -16.30 -8.16
N PHE A 39 -5.74 -17.18 -8.99
CA PHE A 39 -6.50 -17.96 -9.96
C PHE A 39 -7.53 -18.89 -9.29
N ASP A 40 -7.12 -19.64 -8.27
CA ASP A 40 -7.97 -20.57 -7.55
C ASP A 40 -9.09 -19.81 -6.79
N LYS A 41 -8.78 -18.67 -6.18
CA LYS A 41 -9.78 -17.84 -5.51
C LYS A 41 -10.79 -17.26 -6.50
N ALA A 42 -10.35 -16.77 -7.66
CA ALA A 42 -11.25 -16.29 -8.71
C ALA A 42 -12.18 -17.43 -9.19
N LYS A 43 -11.63 -18.61 -9.43
CA LYS A 43 -12.40 -19.80 -9.82
C LYS A 43 -13.43 -20.21 -8.76
N GLU A 44 -13.04 -20.22 -7.48
CA GLU A 44 -13.94 -20.50 -6.35
C GLU A 44 -15.15 -19.56 -6.35
N LYS A 45 -14.92 -18.27 -6.65
CA LYS A 45 -15.96 -17.22 -6.68
C LYS A 45 -16.72 -17.15 -8.00
N GLY A 46 -16.34 -17.91 -9.01
CA GLY A 46 -16.92 -17.83 -10.36
C GLY A 46 -16.55 -16.54 -11.11
N TRP A 47 -15.39 -15.95 -10.79
CA TRP A 47 -14.89 -14.75 -11.43
C TRP A 47 -13.92 -15.03 -12.55
N HIS A 48 -13.81 -14.08 -13.49
CA HIS A 48 -12.92 -14.14 -14.64
C HIS A 48 -11.88 -13.02 -14.53
N ILE A 49 -10.62 -13.37 -14.31
CA ILE A 49 -9.52 -12.41 -14.28
C ILE A 49 -9.24 -12.00 -15.72
N THR A 50 -9.54 -10.75 -16.07
CA THR A 50 -9.35 -10.17 -17.40
C THR A 50 -8.15 -9.21 -17.44
N LYS A 51 -7.72 -8.73 -16.30
CA LYS A 51 -6.62 -7.77 -16.15
C LYS A 51 -5.75 -8.12 -14.95
N ILE A 52 -4.47 -7.83 -15.08
CA ILE A 52 -3.49 -7.78 -14.00
C ILE A 52 -3.09 -6.32 -13.84
N LEU A 53 -2.98 -5.82 -12.63
CA LEU A 53 -2.48 -4.49 -12.36
C LEU A 53 -1.33 -4.56 -11.37
N ASN A 54 -0.18 -4.00 -11.75
CA ASN A 54 0.94 -3.86 -10.82
C ASN A 54 1.04 -2.41 -10.34
N THR A 55 1.23 -2.26 -9.03
CA THR A 55 1.44 -0.94 -8.41
C THR A 55 2.82 -0.39 -8.71
N HIS A 56 3.82 -1.25 -8.85
CA HIS A 56 5.19 -0.90 -9.17
C HIS A 56 5.99 -2.12 -9.68
N GLU A 57 7.26 -1.92 -10.01
CA GLU A 57 8.11 -2.86 -10.75
C GLU A 57 8.83 -3.93 -9.91
N HIS A 58 8.72 -3.95 -8.58
CA HIS A 58 9.45 -4.93 -7.77
C HIS A 58 8.99 -6.37 -8.05
N GLY A 59 9.95 -7.29 -8.04
CA GLY A 59 9.72 -8.68 -8.44
C GLY A 59 8.74 -9.43 -7.54
N ASP A 60 8.63 -9.05 -6.27
CA ASP A 60 7.66 -9.61 -5.33
C ASP A 60 6.21 -9.09 -5.52
N HIS A 61 5.98 -8.21 -6.48
CA HIS A 61 4.67 -7.77 -6.95
C HIS A 61 4.37 -8.28 -8.37
N THR A 62 5.40 -8.42 -9.21
CA THR A 62 5.25 -8.72 -10.64
C THR A 62 5.55 -10.17 -11.01
N GLY A 63 6.16 -10.95 -10.10
CA GLY A 63 6.72 -12.28 -10.40
C GLY A 63 5.70 -13.32 -10.88
N GLY A 64 4.42 -13.15 -10.56
CA GLY A 64 3.34 -14.04 -10.99
C GLY A 64 2.68 -13.67 -12.34
N ASN A 65 3.01 -12.50 -12.91
CA ASN A 65 2.32 -11.98 -14.10
C ASN A 65 2.25 -13.00 -15.26
N ILE A 66 3.41 -13.47 -15.71
CA ILE A 66 3.48 -14.37 -16.88
C ILE A 66 2.68 -15.65 -16.66
N ASN A 67 2.75 -16.21 -15.46
CA ASN A 67 2.00 -17.42 -15.13
C ASN A 67 0.49 -17.17 -15.13
N LEU A 68 0.06 -16.01 -14.58
CA LEU A 68 -1.36 -15.67 -14.58
C LEU A 68 -1.88 -15.32 -15.97
N ILE A 69 -1.08 -14.65 -16.82
CA ILE A 69 -1.38 -14.43 -18.25
C ILE A 69 -1.62 -15.78 -18.95
N ASN A 70 -0.72 -16.76 -18.75
CA ASN A 70 -0.84 -18.07 -19.39
C ASN A 70 -2.12 -18.82 -18.99
N LEU A 71 -2.63 -18.61 -17.77
CA LEU A 71 -3.87 -19.22 -17.28
C LEU A 71 -5.14 -18.50 -17.73
N THR A 72 -5.08 -17.18 -17.91
CA THR A 72 -6.30 -16.35 -18.04
C THR A 72 -6.38 -15.57 -19.34
N GLY A 73 -5.24 -15.31 -19.99
CA GLY A 73 -5.15 -14.37 -21.11
C GLY A 73 -5.26 -12.90 -20.69
N ALA A 74 -5.13 -12.59 -19.40
CA ALA A 74 -5.29 -11.23 -18.86
C ALA A 74 -4.26 -10.25 -19.44
N GLU A 75 -4.69 -9.01 -19.68
CA GLU A 75 -3.81 -7.90 -20.03
C GLU A 75 -3.11 -7.34 -18.77
N VAL A 76 -1.85 -6.91 -18.91
CA VAL A 76 -1.09 -6.32 -17.79
C VAL A 76 -1.06 -4.82 -17.93
N MET A 77 -1.59 -4.15 -16.90
CA MET A 77 -1.60 -2.71 -16.72
C MET A 77 -0.66 -2.33 -15.58
N ALA A 78 0.16 -1.30 -15.77
CA ALA A 78 1.13 -0.87 -14.75
C ALA A 78 1.58 0.58 -15.02
N PRO A 79 2.33 1.24 -14.11
CA PRO A 79 2.86 2.59 -14.35
C PRO A 79 3.62 2.66 -15.68
N GLU A 80 3.30 3.65 -16.52
CA GLU A 80 3.90 3.81 -17.85
C GLU A 80 5.44 3.85 -17.77
N GLY A 81 5.99 4.55 -16.79
CA GLY A 81 7.42 4.65 -16.56
C GLY A 81 8.14 3.33 -16.23
N ALA A 82 7.41 2.30 -15.80
CA ALA A 82 7.94 0.98 -15.44
C ALA A 82 7.92 -0.05 -16.59
N SER A 83 7.51 0.33 -17.79
CA SER A 83 7.22 -0.58 -18.91
C SER A 83 8.33 -1.56 -19.29
N LYS A 84 9.59 -1.21 -19.05
CA LYS A 84 10.75 -2.09 -19.32
C LYS A 84 11.01 -3.13 -18.23
N ASN A 85 10.43 -2.96 -17.05
CA ASN A 85 10.75 -3.72 -15.85
C ASN A 85 9.61 -4.65 -15.41
N ILE A 86 8.39 -4.47 -15.96
CA ILE A 86 7.21 -5.26 -15.58
C ILE A 86 6.92 -6.33 -16.65
N PRO A 87 7.03 -7.62 -16.28
CA PRO A 87 6.80 -8.73 -17.22
C PRO A 87 5.38 -8.72 -17.80
N GLY A 88 5.28 -8.80 -19.13
CA GLY A 88 4.00 -8.92 -19.82
C GLY A 88 3.18 -7.63 -19.90
N MET A 89 3.70 -6.49 -19.47
CA MET A 89 2.99 -5.21 -19.52
C MET A 89 2.61 -4.83 -20.95
N THR A 90 1.32 -4.52 -21.14
CA THR A 90 0.74 -4.11 -22.41
C THR A 90 0.13 -2.70 -22.38
N ILE A 91 -0.24 -2.22 -21.20
CA ILE A 91 -0.93 -0.94 -21.00
C ILE A 91 -0.19 -0.11 -19.95
N GLY A 92 0.27 1.09 -20.34
CA GLY A 92 0.83 2.09 -19.43
C GLY A 92 -0.27 2.93 -18.78
N LEU A 93 -0.16 3.13 -17.46
CA LEU A 93 -1.06 3.96 -16.68
C LEU A 93 -0.33 5.22 -16.20
N ILE A 94 -1.06 6.34 -16.22
CA ILE A 94 -0.60 7.64 -15.71
C ILE A 94 -1.62 8.23 -14.73
N GLU A 95 -1.23 9.26 -14.01
CA GLU A 95 -2.11 10.02 -13.10
C GLU A 95 -3.45 10.37 -13.73
N GLY A 96 -4.55 10.05 -13.03
CA GLY A 96 -5.91 10.37 -13.44
C GLY A 96 -6.54 9.39 -14.42
N ASP A 97 -5.82 8.37 -14.89
CA ASP A 97 -6.43 7.28 -15.65
C ASP A 97 -7.46 6.55 -14.78
N VAL A 98 -8.48 6.00 -15.43
CA VAL A 98 -9.52 5.22 -14.75
C VAL A 98 -9.55 3.81 -15.30
N VAL A 99 -9.20 2.84 -14.46
CA VAL A 99 -9.28 1.42 -14.75
C VAL A 99 -10.68 0.92 -14.48
N LYS A 100 -11.38 0.43 -15.51
CA LYS A 100 -12.74 -0.10 -15.41
C LYS A 100 -12.75 -1.61 -15.30
N ILE A 101 -13.62 -2.12 -14.42
CA ILE A 101 -13.83 -3.55 -14.19
C ILE A 101 -15.32 -3.84 -14.29
N GLY A 102 -15.71 -4.59 -15.31
CA GLY A 102 -17.12 -4.82 -15.61
C GLY A 102 -17.88 -3.52 -15.88
N LYS A 103 -19.07 -3.40 -15.29
CA LYS A 103 -19.99 -2.30 -15.62
C LYS A 103 -19.91 -1.10 -14.67
N GLU A 104 -19.43 -1.29 -13.45
CA GLU A 104 -19.64 -0.30 -12.38
C GLU A 104 -18.45 -0.10 -11.44
N VAL A 105 -17.37 -0.85 -11.62
CA VAL A 105 -16.20 -0.70 -10.77
C VAL A 105 -15.17 0.16 -11.50
N GLU A 106 -14.76 1.23 -10.86
CA GLU A 106 -13.78 2.18 -11.35
C GLU A 106 -12.69 2.40 -10.30
N LEU A 107 -11.44 2.36 -10.75
CA LEU A 107 -10.24 2.65 -9.95
C LEU A 107 -9.48 3.79 -10.63
N GLU A 108 -9.38 4.91 -9.93
CA GLU A 108 -8.57 6.05 -10.35
C GLU A 108 -7.11 5.78 -10.03
N VAL A 109 -6.24 6.08 -10.98
CA VAL A 109 -4.77 5.97 -10.83
C VAL A 109 -4.23 7.23 -10.18
N LEU A 110 -3.55 7.07 -9.06
CA LEU A 110 -2.81 8.13 -8.38
C LEU A 110 -1.31 7.86 -8.54
N ASP A 111 -0.58 8.79 -9.15
CA ASP A 111 0.88 8.73 -9.19
C ASP A 111 1.45 9.00 -7.80
N THR A 112 2.22 8.04 -7.29
CA THR A 112 2.68 8.03 -5.90
C THR A 112 4.17 7.68 -5.80
N PRO A 113 5.06 8.45 -6.44
CA PRO A 113 6.50 8.20 -6.41
C PRO A 113 7.03 8.26 -4.97
N GLY A 114 8.06 7.46 -4.71
CA GLY A 114 8.76 7.49 -3.44
C GLY A 114 9.30 6.14 -3.00
N HIS A 115 8.48 5.09 -2.88
CA HIS A 115 8.97 3.72 -2.69
C HIS A 115 9.76 3.24 -3.91
N THR A 116 9.20 3.34 -5.08
CA THR A 116 9.89 3.47 -6.37
C THR A 116 9.48 4.77 -7.04
N MET A 117 10.19 5.18 -8.10
CA MET A 117 9.87 6.45 -8.78
C MET A 117 8.71 6.30 -9.76
N THR A 118 8.30 5.09 -10.07
CA THR A 118 7.19 4.78 -10.98
C THR A 118 5.99 4.14 -10.26
N HIS A 119 5.88 4.28 -8.96
CA HIS A 119 4.81 3.70 -8.14
C HIS A 119 3.47 4.41 -8.37
N ILE A 120 2.37 3.64 -8.44
CA ILE A 120 1.01 4.14 -8.44
C ILE A 120 0.18 3.52 -7.31
N CYS A 121 -0.76 4.27 -6.76
CA CYS A 121 -1.86 3.76 -5.96
C CYS A 121 -3.14 3.75 -6.80
N LEU A 122 -4.13 2.96 -6.38
CA LEU A 122 -5.43 2.89 -7.01
C LEU A 122 -6.51 3.28 -6.00
N PHE A 123 -7.32 4.24 -6.37
CA PHE A 123 -8.36 4.76 -5.51
C PHE A 123 -9.74 4.52 -6.13
N SER A 124 -10.69 4.01 -5.35
CA SER A 124 -12.08 3.93 -5.75
C SER A 124 -12.95 4.78 -4.83
N GLN A 125 -13.56 5.81 -5.41
CA GLN A 125 -14.47 6.70 -4.70
C GLN A 125 -15.88 6.13 -4.76
N THR A 126 -16.26 5.42 -3.73
CA THR A 126 -17.62 4.85 -3.54
C THR A 126 -18.13 5.24 -2.15
N ASP A 127 -19.32 4.79 -1.75
CA ASP A 127 -19.81 4.95 -0.36
C ASP A 127 -18.84 4.35 0.68
N LYS A 128 -18.02 3.39 0.27
CA LYS A 128 -16.92 2.82 1.06
C LYS A 128 -15.65 2.97 0.24
N PRO A 129 -14.99 4.15 0.28
CA PRO A 129 -13.81 4.39 -0.53
C PRO A 129 -12.66 3.48 -0.11
N VAL A 130 -11.88 3.05 -1.10
CA VAL A 130 -10.73 2.17 -0.89
C VAL A 130 -9.50 2.71 -1.61
N LEU A 131 -8.34 2.46 -1.03
CA LEU A 131 -7.02 2.75 -1.58
C LEU A 131 -6.18 1.47 -1.59
N PHE A 132 -5.82 0.98 -2.77
CA PHE A 132 -4.78 -0.03 -2.92
C PHE A 132 -3.46 0.71 -3.00
N SER A 133 -2.72 0.69 -1.90
CA SER A 133 -1.57 1.57 -1.70
C SER A 133 -0.24 0.96 -2.11
N GLY A 134 -0.23 -0.30 -2.55
CA GLY A 134 1.03 -1.00 -2.80
C GLY A 134 2.00 -0.79 -1.64
N ASP A 135 3.21 -0.36 -1.95
CA ASP A 135 4.27 -0.14 -0.98
C ASP A 135 4.47 1.33 -0.57
N THR A 136 3.50 2.19 -0.89
CA THR A 136 3.54 3.59 -0.42
C THR A 136 3.09 3.70 1.04
N ILE A 137 1.88 3.21 1.38
CA ILE A 137 1.37 3.16 2.75
C ILE A 137 1.22 1.71 3.17
N PHE A 138 1.82 1.34 4.30
CA PHE A 138 1.49 0.12 5.04
C PHE A 138 0.63 0.45 6.25
N ALA A 139 -0.10 -0.54 6.76
CA ALA A 139 -0.79 -0.37 8.03
C ALA A 139 0.21 0.05 9.12
N ALA A 140 -0.03 1.22 9.73
CA ALA A 140 0.81 1.92 10.71
C ALA A 140 2.23 2.28 10.23
N GLY A 141 2.50 2.32 8.91
CA GLY A 141 3.84 2.59 8.38
C GLY A 141 3.87 3.03 6.93
N VAL A 142 5.07 3.09 6.37
CA VAL A 142 5.32 3.47 4.96
C VAL A 142 6.43 2.61 4.37
N GLY A 143 6.46 2.52 3.05
CA GLY A 143 7.50 1.82 2.30
C GLY A 143 8.91 2.37 2.54
N ASN A 144 9.93 1.54 2.32
CA ASN A 144 11.31 2.00 2.22
C ASN A 144 11.58 2.56 0.80
N CYS A 145 12.76 3.15 0.60
CA CYS A 145 13.14 3.76 -0.68
C CYS A 145 14.49 3.22 -1.17
N HIS A 146 14.91 2.02 -0.73
CA HIS A 146 16.26 1.51 -1.03
C HIS A 146 16.46 1.05 -2.47
N ASN A 147 15.38 0.55 -3.09
CA ASN A 147 15.45 -0.07 -4.42
C ASN A 147 14.73 0.80 -5.45
N GLY A 148 15.37 1.87 -5.89
CA GLY A 148 14.85 2.74 -6.94
C GLY A 148 13.92 3.86 -6.45
N GLY A 149 13.85 4.10 -5.13
CA GLY A 149 13.00 5.12 -4.54
C GLY A 149 13.72 6.38 -4.07
N ASN A 150 12.93 7.32 -3.55
CA ASN A 150 13.40 8.59 -2.98
C ASN A 150 12.53 8.98 -1.78
N PRO A 151 13.10 9.11 -0.56
CA PRO A 151 12.32 9.44 0.63
C PRO A 151 11.74 10.86 0.63
N GLU A 152 12.34 11.80 -0.10
CA GLU A 152 11.78 13.15 -0.26
C GLU A 152 10.52 13.14 -1.13
N GLU A 153 10.55 12.38 -2.24
CA GLU A 153 9.38 12.19 -3.09
C GLU A 153 8.27 11.41 -2.34
N LEU A 154 8.63 10.43 -1.51
CA LEU A 154 7.67 9.75 -0.66
C LEU A 154 6.96 10.72 0.30
N TYR A 155 7.70 11.66 0.92
CA TYR A 155 7.11 12.71 1.73
C TYR A 155 6.15 13.59 0.92
N GLU A 156 6.56 14.03 -0.29
CA GLU A 156 5.72 14.86 -1.15
C GLU A 156 4.44 14.13 -1.58
N THR A 157 4.53 12.84 -1.87
CA THR A 157 3.37 11.97 -2.13
C THR A 157 2.40 11.97 -0.95
N PHE A 158 2.88 11.75 0.28
CA PHE A 158 2.05 11.82 1.48
C PHE A 158 1.39 13.18 1.65
N HIS A 159 2.16 14.25 1.49
CA HIS A 159 1.69 15.59 1.68
C HIS A 159 0.62 16.02 0.65
N ARG A 160 0.77 15.61 -0.61
CA ARG A 160 -0.09 16.07 -1.72
C ARG A 160 -1.28 15.17 -1.97
N LYS A 161 -1.12 13.84 -1.85
CA LYS A 161 -2.12 12.87 -2.29
C LYS A 161 -3.05 12.42 -1.17
N PHE A 162 -2.51 12.01 -0.03
CA PHE A 162 -3.31 11.31 0.96
C PHE A 162 -4.06 12.22 1.95
N ARG A 163 -3.62 13.45 2.14
CA ARG A 163 -4.30 14.42 3.03
C ARG A 163 -5.70 14.79 2.59
N ASN A 164 -6.00 14.66 1.29
CA ASN A 164 -7.28 15.07 0.72
C ASN A 164 -8.24 13.89 0.54
N LEU A 165 -7.82 12.67 0.81
CA LEU A 165 -8.69 11.51 0.75
C LEU A 165 -9.59 11.44 1.99
N PRO A 166 -10.83 10.91 1.85
CA PRO A 166 -11.74 10.78 2.98
C PRO A 166 -11.15 9.91 4.11
N ASP A 167 -11.33 10.31 5.35
CA ASP A 167 -10.87 9.60 6.56
C ASP A 167 -11.33 8.13 6.62
N VAL A 168 -12.50 7.85 6.04
CA VAL A 168 -13.10 6.50 6.02
C VAL A 168 -12.51 5.58 4.94
N THR A 169 -11.59 6.08 4.09
CA THR A 169 -10.94 5.30 3.03
C THR A 169 -10.20 4.11 3.63
N LEU A 170 -10.59 2.90 3.25
CA LEU A 170 -9.88 1.67 3.64
C LEU A 170 -8.55 1.58 2.91
N VAL A 171 -7.50 1.15 3.61
CA VAL A 171 -6.14 1.03 3.06
C VAL A 171 -5.80 -0.45 2.89
N TYR A 172 -5.46 -0.83 1.65
CA TYR A 172 -5.04 -2.16 1.24
C TYR A 172 -3.58 -2.12 0.77
N PRO A 173 -2.62 -2.44 1.66
CA PRO A 173 -1.19 -2.34 1.38
C PRO A 173 -0.64 -3.56 0.63
N GLY A 174 0.60 -3.46 0.10
CA GLY A 174 1.30 -4.58 -0.53
C GLY A 174 1.75 -5.66 0.46
N HIS A 175 2.03 -5.30 1.72
CA HIS A 175 2.58 -6.22 2.73
C HIS A 175 1.94 -6.08 4.11
N ASP A 176 1.99 -7.17 4.89
CA ASP A 176 1.61 -7.19 6.30
C ASP A 176 2.81 -6.88 7.21
N TYR A 177 3.02 -5.62 7.48
CA TYR A 177 4.01 -5.15 8.44
C TYR A 177 3.38 -4.51 9.68
N LEU A 178 2.06 -4.68 9.90
CA LEU A 178 1.31 -3.98 10.93
C LEU A 178 1.94 -4.11 12.32
N LYS A 179 2.29 -5.33 12.74
CA LYS A 179 2.89 -5.55 14.07
C LYS A 179 4.19 -4.75 14.25
N THR A 180 5.14 -4.92 13.32
CA THR A 180 6.44 -4.24 13.37
C THR A 180 6.29 -2.72 13.30
N ASN A 181 5.35 -2.23 12.49
CA ASN A 181 5.08 -0.80 12.38
C ASN A 181 4.47 -0.22 13.66
N LEU A 182 3.56 -0.96 14.33
CA LEU A 182 3.01 -0.54 15.64
C LEU A 182 4.09 -0.55 16.73
N GLU A 183 5.00 -1.52 16.73
CA GLU A 183 6.14 -1.55 17.63
C GLU A 183 7.05 -0.33 17.41
N PHE A 184 7.32 0.04 16.15
CA PHE A 184 8.05 1.27 15.81
C PHE A 184 7.29 2.52 16.26
N THR A 185 5.97 2.57 16.05
CA THR A 185 5.15 3.69 16.52
C THR A 185 5.28 3.86 18.03
N LEU A 186 5.16 2.79 18.81
CA LEU A 186 5.26 2.84 20.27
C LEU A 186 6.66 3.16 20.77
N ASP A 187 7.70 2.82 20.02
CA ASP A 187 9.05 3.26 20.33
C ASP A 187 9.20 4.78 20.13
N ARG A 188 8.59 5.36 19.10
CA ARG A 188 8.63 6.81 18.82
C ARG A 188 7.59 7.62 19.60
N GLU A 189 6.46 7.01 19.95
CA GLU A 189 5.36 7.62 20.69
C GLU A 189 4.83 6.63 21.76
N PRO A 190 5.56 6.43 22.89
CA PRO A 190 5.20 5.43 23.91
C PRO A 190 3.84 5.64 24.56
N ASN A 191 3.28 6.84 24.48
CA ASN A 191 1.96 7.21 25.02
C ASN A 191 0.84 7.11 23.97
N ASN A 192 1.07 6.50 22.82
CA ASN A 192 0.04 6.27 21.81
C ASN A 192 -0.88 5.11 22.20
N ASN A 193 -1.96 5.43 22.91
CA ASN A 193 -2.91 4.43 23.41
C ASN A 193 -3.63 3.67 22.30
N GLU A 194 -3.89 4.30 21.14
CA GLU A 194 -4.57 3.65 20.01
C GLU A 194 -3.66 2.61 19.34
N ALA A 195 -2.39 2.93 19.15
CA ALA A 195 -1.40 1.97 18.67
C ALA A 195 -1.23 0.80 19.64
N GLN A 196 -1.21 1.06 20.97
CA GLN A 196 -1.09 0.02 21.97
C GLN A 196 -2.32 -0.91 22.02
N LYS A 197 -3.53 -0.34 21.91
CA LYS A 197 -4.77 -1.13 21.84
C LYS A 197 -4.77 -2.03 20.61
N LEU A 198 -4.42 -1.47 19.45
CA LEU A 198 -4.37 -2.22 18.20
C LEU A 198 -3.30 -3.33 18.27
N LEU A 199 -2.09 -3.02 18.76
CA LEU A 199 -1.04 -4.03 18.95
C LEU A 199 -1.50 -5.19 19.83
N ASN A 200 -2.25 -4.89 20.91
CA ASN A 200 -2.79 -5.93 21.78
C ASN A 200 -3.87 -6.78 21.09
N SER A 201 -4.73 -6.17 20.27
CA SER A 201 -5.82 -6.87 19.59
C SER A 201 -5.32 -7.84 18.52
N ILE A 202 -4.20 -7.52 17.83
CA ILE A 202 -3.67 -8.38 16.76
C ILE A 202 -2.79 -9.53 17.24
N LYS A 203 -2.50 -9.64 18.57
CA LYS A 203 -1.66 -10.72 19.12
C LYS A 203 -2.17 -12.12 18.80
N ASN A 204 -3.48 -12.28 18.74
CA ASN A 204 -4.15 -13.55 18.51
C ASN A 204 -5.02 -13.51 17.23
N ALA A 205 -4.85 -12.47 16.40
CA ALA A 205 -5.57 -12.34 15.14
C ALA A 205 -4.83 -13.07 14.02
N ASP A 206 -5.57 -13.58 13.06
CA ASP A 206 -4.98 -14.14 11.86
C ASP A 206 -4.24 -13.04 11.07
N ALA A 207 -3.11 -13.42 10.49
CA ALA A 207 -2.36 -12.51 9.60
C ALA A 207 -3.27 -12.02 8.49
N GLY A 208 -3.22 -10.71 8.21
CA GLY A 208 -4.04 -10.11 7.17
C GLY A 208 -5.50 -9.84 7.54
N SER A 209 -5.94 -10.15 8.74
CA SER A 209 -7.34 -9.90 9.15
C SER A 209 -7.66 -8.44 9.48
N THR A 210 -6.64 -7.59 9.68
CA THR A 210 -6.81 -6.19 10.06
C THR A 210 -6.67 -5.28 8.85
N ILE A 211 -7.74 -4.60 8.48
CA ILE A 211 -7.75 -3.55 7.45
C ILE A 211 -7.87 -2.21 8.18
N THR A 212 -6.95 -1.29 7.92
CA THR A 212 -6.98 0.06 8.47
C THR A 212 -7.74 1.01 7.55
N ASN A 213 -8.02 2.21 8.05
CA ASN A 213 -8.50 3.34 7.24
C ASN A 213 -7.66 4.59 7.54
N LEU A 214 -7.77 5.62 6.73
CA LEU A 214 -6.95 6.83 6.89
C LEU A 214 -7.14 7.51 8.26
N LYS A 215 -8.34 7.44 8.86
CA LYS A 215 -8.56 7.94 10.21
C LYS A 215 -7.74 7.16 11.25
N MET A 216 -7.69 5.85 11.12
CA MET A 216 -6.83 5.02 11.98
C MET A 216 -5.36 5.35 11.75
N GLU A 217 -4.92 5.43 10.48
CA GLU A 217 -3.55 5.79 10.13
C GLU A 217 -3.14 7.14 10.74
N ASN A 218 -3.99 8.15 10.69
CA ASN A 218 -3.76 9.44 11.35
C ASN A 218 -3.54 9.33 12.87
N ASN A 219 -4.01 8.27 13.50
CA ASN A 219 -3.86 8.06 14.95
C ASN A 219 -2.69 7.14 15.31
N ILE A 220 -2.33 6.17 14.46
CA ILE A 220 -1.37 5.10 14.79
C ILE A 220 -0.08 5.13 13.98
N ASN A 221 -0.04 5.86 12.86
CA ASN A 221 1.10 5.88 11.94
C ASN A 221 1.97 7.11 12.18
N THR A 222 3.20 6.93 12.61
CA THR A 222 4.14 8.04 12.90
C THR A 222 4.34 8.98 11.72
N PHE A 223 4.24 8.46 10.48
CA PHE A 223 4.44 9.24 9.25
C PHE A 223 3.26 10.14 8.89
N PHE A 224 2.10 9.97 9.53
CA PHE A 224 0.99 10.91 9.48
C PHE A 224 1.01 11.91 10.65
N ARG A 225 1.84 11.69 11.68
CA ARG A 225 1.86 12.41 12.95
C ARG A 225 3.08 13.32 13.14
N LEU A 226 3.55 13.91 12.04
CA LEU A 226 4.83 14.64 11.95
C LEU A 226 4.95 15.89 12.84
N SER A 227 3.84 16.42 13.35
CA SER A 227 3.84 17.55 14.29
C SER A 227 3.69 17.10 15.76
N ASN A 228 3.74 15.80 16.05
CA ASN A 228 3.60 15.28 17.40
C ASN A 228 4.87 15.55 18.22
N ASN A 229 4.73 16.25 19.35
CA ASN A 229 5.87 16.64 20.19
C ASN A 229 6.62 15.45 20.79
N THR A 230 5.92 14.35 21.12
CA THR A 230 6.58 13.14 21.65
C THR A 230 7.49 12.53 20.60
N ILE A 231 7.03 12.41 19.35
CA ILE A 231 7.81 11.92 18.22
C ILE A 231 9.02 12.82 17.99
N ILE A 232 8.83 14.15 17.94
CA ILE A 232 9.90 15.13 17.72
C ILE A 232 10.94 15.05 18.84
N ASN A 233 10.54 14.93 20.10
CA ASN A 233 11.46 14.80 21.23
C ASN A 233 12.26 13.51 21.15
N ARG A 234 11.62 12.37 20.81
CA ARG A 234 12.30 11.10 20.61
C ARG A 234 13.26 11.10 19.40
N LEU A 235 12.96 11.90 18.38
CA LEU A 235 13.91 12.09 17.29
C LEU A 235 15.17 12.84 17.75
N ARG A 236 15.06 13.82 18.66
CA ARG A 236 16.22 14.51 19.22
C ARG A 236 17.16 13.59 20.03
N ASP A 237 16.62 12.57 20.69
CA ASP A 237 17.45 11.58 21.36
C ASP A 237 18.38 10.86 20.37
N SER A 238 17.95 10.68 19.12
CA SER A 238 18.71 10.02 18.05
C SER A 238 19.49 11.02 17.17
N PHE A 239 19.02 12.28 17.08
CA PHE A 239 19.56 13.35 16.25
C PHE A 239 19.60 14.66 17.09
N PRO A 240 20.64 14.83 17.94
CA PRO A 240 20.74 15.96 18.85
C PRO A 240 20.79 17.34 18.16
N GLU A 241 21.19 17.38 16.89
CA GLU A 241 21.25 18.57 16.04
C GLU A 241 19.87 19.01 15.52
N LEU A 242 18.83 18.20 15.68
CA LEU A 242 17.49 18.54 15.21
C LEU A 242 16.97 19.81 15.89
N SER A 243 16.54 20.77 15.09
CA SER A 243 16.07 22.06 15.57
C SER A 243 14.91 21.95 16.59
N SER A 244 14.67 23.02 17.34
CA SER A 244 13.53 23.08 18.28
C SER A 244 12.17 23.11 17.57
N ASN A 245 12.14 23.47 16.30
CA ASN A 245 10.93 23.50 15.49
C ASN A 245 11.22 22.93 14.09
N PRO A 246 11.36 21.59 13.96
CA PRO A 246 11.68 20.98 12.69
C PRO A 246 10.48 21.06 11.74
N SER A 247 10.76 21.13 10.45
CA SER A 247 9.73 20.98 9.44
C SER A 247 9.16 19.54 9.42
N GLN A 248 7.93 19.38 8.96
CA GLN A 248 7.33 18.04 8.80
C GLN A 248 8.17 17.16 7.86
N LYS A 249 8.78 17.74 6.84
CA LYS A 249 9.68 17.03 5.92
C LYS A 249 10.90 16.47 6.66
N GLU A 250 11.57 17.28 7.50
CA GLU A 250 12.71 16.79 8.31
C GLU A 250 12.28 15.64 9.23
N VAL A 251 11.14 15.78 9.93
CA VAL A 251 10.62 14.73 10.81
C VAL A 251 10.35 13.44 10.02
N PHE A 252 9.73 13.53 8.86
CA PHE A 252 9.46 12.37 7.99
C PHE A 252 10.76 11.66 7.56
N LEU A 253 11.74 12.41 7.08
CA LEU A 253 13.00 11.87 6.60
C LEU A 253 13.79 11.17 7.72
N LEU A 254 13.83 11.77 8.91
CA LEU A 254 14.49 11.17 10.07
C LEU A 254 13.77 9.91 10.58
N LEU A 255 12.42 9.92 10.60
CA LEU A 255 11.65 8.73 10.89
C LEU A 255 11.93 7.61 9.89
N ARG A 256 12.01 7.92 8.57
CA ARG A 256 12.32 6.94 7.53
C ARG A 256 13.74 6.37 7.74
N GLN A 257 14.72 7.23 8.07
CA GLN A 257 16.08 6.80 8.36
C GLN A 257 16.14 5.84 9.57
N LEU A 258 15.39 6.11 10.64
CA LEU A 258 15.32 5.22 11.80
C LEU A 258 14.61 3.90 11.45
N ARG A 259 13.48 3.97 10.73
CA ARG A 259 12.72 2.77 10.36
C ARG A 259 13.50 1.84 9.43
N ASN A 260 14.48 2.35 8.69
CA ASN A 260 15.39 1.54 7.85
C ASN A 260 16.35 0.66 8.66
N LYS A 261 16.56 0.97 9.93
CA LYS A 261 17.47 0.27 10.85
C LYS A 261 16.73 -0.55 11.91
N TRP A 262 15.39 -0.51 11.86
CA TRP A 262 14.50 -1.13 12.85
C TRP A 262 14.32 -2.64 12.64
#